data_db3ace873a0cdc0fea51f77503bff1c0
#
_entry.id   db3ace873a0cdc0fea51f77503bff1c0
#
_cell.length_a   1.000
_cell.length_b   1.000
_cell.length_c   1.000
_cell.angle_alpha   90.00
_cell.angle_beta   90.00
_cell.angle_gamma   90.00
#
_symmetry.space_group_name_H-M   'P 1'
#
loop_
_entity.id
_entity.type
_entity.pdbx_description
1 polymer ?
#
loop_
_entity_poly.entity_id
_entity_poly.type
_entity_poly.pdbx_seq_one_letter_code
_entity_poly.pdbx_strand_id
1 'polypeptide(L)'
;MNFILEISRSIQDFIDQGGPVLWVIFAACLLLWLLILERAWFMRITWPRRAKQLVAQWNGREDCHSWRAKKIREATVSQVDMDLHARLPLIQVLVALCPLLGLLGTVLGMIGVFEVIAVSGNDDAQAMARGVYRATIPTMAGLVVALTGIYFTVRLRRLADRKTSRLRGSLTLYEPGPEGLQP
;
A
#
# COMPACT_ATOMS: atom_id res chain seq x y z
N MET A 1 -24.38 -23.32 -3.26
CA MET A 1 -23.38 -24.02 -2.46
C MET A 1 -22.26 -24.61 -3.34
N ASN A 2 -22.54 -25.07 -4.55
CA ASN A 2 -21.54 -25.63 -5.49
C ASN A 2 -20.51 -24.61 -6.01
N PHE A 3 -20.92 -23.34 -6.25
CA PHE A 3 -20.04 -22.30 -6.73
C PHE A 3 -18.88 -21.96 -5.75
N ILE A 4 -19.16 -21.96 -4.44
CA ILE A 4 -18.11 -21.71 -3.41
C ILE A 4 -17.15 -22.89 -3.35
N LEU A 5 -17.64 -24.11 -3.51
CA LEU A 5 -16.81 -25.33 -3.51
C LEU A 5 -15.92 -25.44 -4.77
N GLU A 6 -16.42 -24.98 -5.93
CA GLU A 6 -15.63 -24.91 -7.15
C GLU A 6 -14.52 -23.86 -7.05
N ILE A 7 -14.82 -22.68 -6.49
CA ILE A 7 -13.81 -21.64 -6.26
C ILE A 7 -12.74 -22.15 -5.29
N SER A 8 -13.12 -22.82 -4.20
CA SER A 8 -12.15 -23.32 -3.23
C SER A 8 -11.23 -24.41 -3.81
N ARG A 9 -11.76 -25.29 -4.67
CA ARG A 9 -10.95 -26.27 -5.40
C ARG A 9 -10.00 -25.60 -6.40
N SER A 10 -10.51 -24.66 -7.19
CA SER A 10 -9.66 -23.92 -8.13
C SER A 10 -8.54 -23.15 -7.43
N ILE A 11 -8.78 -22.60 -6.24
CA ILE A 11 -7.76 -21.93 -5.44
C ILE A 11 -6.75 -22.95 -4.89
N GLN A 12 -7.19 -24.10 -4.41
CA GLN A 12 -6.29 -25.15 -3.95
C GLN A 12 -5.41 -25.67 -5.08
N ASP A 13 -5.99 -25.99 -6.24
CA ASP A 13 -5.24 -26.42 -7.42
C ASP A 13 -4.23 -25.37 -7.89
N PHE A 14 -4.59 -24.09 -7.82
CA PHE A 14 -3.69 -23.00 -8.15
C PHE A 14 -2.53 -22.89 -7.16
N ILE A 15 -2.78 -23.04 -5.87
CA ILE A 15 -1.77 -23.01 -4.81
C ILE A 15 -0.83 -24.22 -4.93
N ASP A 16 -1.37 -25.39 -5.17
CA ASP A 16 -0.59 -26.62 -5.32
C ASP A 16 0.30 -26.60 -6.57
N GLN A 17 -0.15 -25.91 -7.62
CA GLN A 17 0.64 -25.72 -8.86
C GLN A 17 1.76 -24.68 -8.71
N GLY A 18 1.56 -23.64 -7.89
CA GLY A 18 2.51 -22.54 -7.74
C GLY A 18 3.60 -22.76 -6.69
N GLY A 19 3.56 -23.88 -5.96
CA GLY A 19 4.57 -24.26 -4.97
C GLY A 19 4.65 -23.34 -3.74
N PRO A 20 5.71 -23.49 -2.90
CA PRO A 20 5.81 -22.78 -1.61
C PRO A 20 5.90 -21.26 -1.75
N VAL A 21 6.42 -20.76 -2.87
CA VAL A 21 6.54 -19.31 -3.11
C VAL A 21 5.18 -18.64 -3.23
N LEU A 22 4.17 -19.34 -3.76
CA LEU A 22 2.81 -18.81 -3.87
C LEU A 22 2.19 -18.53 -2.50
N TRP A 23 2.50 -19.33 -1.49
CA TRP A 23 2.08 -19.07 -0.11
C TRP A 23 2.70 -17.79 0.46
N VAL A 24 3.96 -17.52 0.14
CA VAL A 24 4.63 -16.27 0.55
C VAL A 24 3.98 -15.07 -0.12
N ILE A 25 3.69 -15.16 -1.42
CA ILE A 25 2.97 -14.10 -2.17
C ILE A 25 1.57 -13.88 -1.59
N PHE A 26 0.87 -14.95 -1.23
CA PHE A 26 -0.46 -14.86 -0.62
C PHE A 26 -0.40 -14.18 0.76
N ALA A 27 0.57 -14.54 1.60
CA ALA A 27 0.78 -13.90 2.89
C ALA A 27 1.13 -12.40 2.72
N ALA A 28 1.99 -12.07 1.76
CA ALA A 28 2.31 -10.68 1.41
C ALA A 28 1.08 -9.91 0.91
N CYS A 29 0.21 -10.55 0.11
CA CYS A 29 -1.05 -9.99 -0.35
C CYS A 29 -2.00 -9.69 0.82
N LEU A 30 -2.19 -10.62 1.74
CA LEU A 30 -3.02 -10.41 2.93
C LEU A 30 -2.49 -9.26 3.80
N LEU A 31 -1.19 -9.23 4.04
CA LEU A 31 -0.55 -8.15 4.79
C LEU A 31 -0.73 -6.79 4.10
N LEU A 32 -0.54 -6.75 2.78
CA LEU A 32 -0.76 -5.56 1.97
C LEU A 32 -2.20 -5.05 2.10
N TRP A 33 -3.19 -5.92 1.93
CA TRP A 33 -4.59 -5.56 2.06
C TRP A 33 -4.96 -5.11 3.48
N LEU A 34 -4.42 -5.76 4.51
CA LEU A 34 -4.60 -5.36 5.90
C LEU A 34 -4.12 -3.91 6.13
N LEU A 35 -2.91 -3.59 5.64
CA LEU A 35 -2.34 -2.25 5.78
C LEU A 35 -3.13 -1.19 4.98
N ILE A 36 -3.59 -1.52 3.77
CA ILE A 36 -4.41 -0.64 2.94
C ILE A 36 -5.75 -0.35 3.64
N LEU A 37 -6.44 -1.39 4.14
CA LEU A 37 -7.71 -1.25 4.82
C LEU A 37 -7.57 -0.46 6.13
N GLU A 38 -6.57 -0.77 6.95
CA GLU A 38 -6.26 -0.02 8.17
C GLU A 38 -6.07 1.46 7.85
N ARG A 39 -5.28 1.76 6.81
CA ARG A 39 -4.98 3.14 6.44
C ARG A 39 -6.19 3.87 5.88
N ALA A 40 -6.97 3.22 5.03
CA ALA A 40 -8.22 3.77 4.50
C ALA A 40 -9.23 4.06 5.63
N TRP A 41 -9.34 3.16 6.59
CA TRP A 41 -10.18 3.32 7.79
C TRP A 41 -9.73 4.50 8.64
N PHE A 42 -8.44 4.58 8.96
CA PHE A 42 -7.86 5.70 9.70
C PHE A 42 -8.18 7.04 9.03
N MET A 43 -7.96 7.15 7.71
CA MET A 43 -8.22 8.37 6.96
C MET A 43 -9.71 8.73 6.90
N ARG A 44 -10.64 7.76 6.91
CA ARG A 44 -12.07 8.02 6.81
C ARG A 44 -12.75 8.30 8.13
N ILE A 45 -12.34 7.64 9.21
CA ILE A 45 -13.04 7.68 10.49
C ILE A 45 -12.29 8.49 11.54
N THR A 46 -11.02 8.20 11.74
CA THR A 46 -10.24 8.81 12.83
C THR A 46 -9.83 10.24 12.49
N TRP A 47 -9.40 10.46 11.25
CA TRP A 47 -8.89 11.74 10.80
C TRP A 47 -9.91 12.89 10.91
N PRO A 48 -11.18 12.78 10.48
CA PRO A 48 -12.12 13.92 10.53
C PRO A 48 -12.35 14.42 11.94
N ARG A 49 -12.36 13.52 12.93
CA ARG A 49 -12.53 13.88 14.35
C ARG A 49 -11.30 14.64 14.85
N ARG A 50 -10.11 14.17 14.54
CA ARG A 50 -8.85 14.79 14.94
C ARG A 50 -8.64 16.16 14.29
N ALA A 51 -8.98 16.29 13.02
CA ALA A 51 -8.91 17.55 12.29
C ALA A 51 -9.83 18.62 12.91
N LYS A 52 -11.08 18.26 13.27
CA LYS A 52 -11.99 19.18 13.95
C LYS A 52 -11.45 19.64 15.30
N GLN A 53 -10.85 18.75 16.08
CA GLN A 53 -10.23 19.10 17.37
C GLN A 53 -9.05 20.07 17.19
N LEU A 54 -8.17 19.81 16.20
CA LEU A 54 -7.04 20.70 15.92
C LEU A 54 -7.48 22.09 15.48
N VAL A 55 -8.51 22.19 14.64
CA VAL A 55 -9.08 23.48 14.22
C VAL A 55 -9.76 24.19 15.39
N ALA A 56 -10.50 23.48 16.24
CA ALA A 56 -11.13 24.07 17.42
C ALA A 56 -10.09 24.60 18.42
N GLN A 57 -9.01 23.82 18.65
CA GLN A 57 -7.89 24.27 19.48
C GLN A 57 -7.17 25.49 18.89
N TRP A 58 -7.03 25.56 17.58
CA TRP A 58 -6.44 26.72 16.90
C TRP A 58 -7.32 27.97 17.06
N ASN A 59 -8.62 27.86 16.80
CA ASN A 59 -9.57 28.97 16.89
C ASN A 59 -9.81 29.46 18.34
N GLY A 60 -9.56 28.61 19.34
CA GLY A 60 -9.64 28.98 20.74
C GLY A 60 -8.41 29.71 21.29
N ARG A 61 -7.41 30.01 20.48
CA ARG A 61 -6.20 30.75 20.90
C ARG A 61 -6.42 32.24 20.73
N GLU A 62 -6.00 32.97 21.75
CA GLU A 62 -6.03 34.44 21.74
C GLU A 62 -4.97 35.07 20.82
N ASP A 63 -3.85 34.35 20.64
CA ASP A 63 -2.73 34.79 19.80
C ASP A 63 -2.60 33.92 18.53
N CYS A 64 -3.10 34.44 17.41
CA CYS A 64 -2.96 33.86 16.06
C CYS A 64 -2.03 34.66 15.15
N HIS A 65 -1.37 35.74 15.66
CA HIS A 65 -0.61 36.71 14.86
C HIS A 65 0.89 36.65 15.10
N SER A 66 1.34 36.14 16.26
CA SER A 66 2.74 36.19 16.62
C SER A 66 3.59 35.22 15.77
N TRP A 67 4.87 35.51 15.70
CA TRP A 67 5.84 34.62 15.10
C TRP A 67 5.80 33.20 15.73
N ARG A 68 5.47 33.11 17.01
CA ARG A 68 5.27 31.83 17.73
C ARG A 68 4.05 31.07 17.20
N ALA A 69 2.94 31.74 16.93
CA ALA A 69 1.75 31.14 16.34
C ALA A 69 2.05 30.55 14.95
N LYS A 70 2.82 31.28 14.13
CA LYS A 70 3.28 30.77 12.82
C LYS A 70 4.11 29.48 12.96
N LYS A 71 5.05 29.45 13.88
CA LYS A 71 5.87 28.24 14.14
C LYS A 71 5.04 27.06 14.65
N ILE A 72 4.07 27.29 15.53
CA ILE A 72 3.18 26.25 16.05
C ILE A 72 2.30 25.71 14.91
N ARG A 73 1.77 26.57 14.04
CA ARG A 73 1.01 26.15 12.88
C ARG A 73 1.85 25.27 11.92
N GLU A 74 3.06 25.69 11.60
CA GLU A 74 3.98 24.93 10.77
C GLU A 74 4.28 23.56 11.39
N ALA A 75 4.58 23.52 12.68
CA ALA A 75 4.84 22.29 13.41
C ALA A 75 3.61 21.36 13.42
N THR A 76 2.42 21.89 13.68
CA THR A 76 1.17 21.12 13.68
C THR A 76 0.87 20.54 12.31
N VAL A 77 1.01 21.34 11.23
CA VAL A 77 0.79 20.85 9.86
C VAL A 77 1.82 19.79 9.48
N SER A 78 3.09 19.99 9.84
CA SER A 78 4.16 19.01 9.58
C SER A 78 3.92 17.69 10.32
N GLN A 79 3.52 17.74 11.58
CA GLN A 79 3.21 16.55 12.38
C GLN A 79 2.02 15.78 11.80
N VAL A 80 0.99 16.49 11.37
CA VAL A 80 -0.17 15.90 10.69
C VAL A 80 0.22 15.27 9.36
N ASP A 81 1.08 15.92 8.59
CA ASP A 81 1.58 15.38 7.33
C ASP A 81 2.33 14.06 7.56
N MET A 82 3.23 14.03 8.54
CA MET A 82 3.91 12.80 8.94
C MET A 82 2.94 11.71 9.38
N ASP A 83 1.95 12.03 10.20
CA ASP A 83 0.92 11.08 10.67
C ASP A 83 0.08 10.54 9.50
N LEU A 84 -0.26 11.38 8.52
CA LEU A 84 -1.04 10.99 7.34
C LEU A 84 -0.21 10.17 6.34
N HIS A 85 1.11 10.36 6.26
CA HIS A 85 2.00 9.60 5.39
C HIS A 85 2.66 8.40 6.09
N ALA A 86 2.54 8.28 7.42
CA ALA A 86 3.03 7.14 8.17
C ALA A 86 2.50 5.84 7.54
N ARG A 87 3.33 4.80 7.47
CA ARG A 87 3.01 3.48 6.87
C ARG A 87 2.83 3.44 5.35
N LEU A 88 2.64 4.56 4.64
CA LEU A 88 2.61 4.54 3.17
C LEU A 88 3.93 4.01 2.57
N PRO A 89 5.11 4.36 3.10
CA PRO A 89 6.36 3.77 2.64
C PRO A 89 6.42 2.25 2.81
N LEU A 90 5.90 1.73 3.92
CA LEU A 90 5.84 0.28 4.16
C LEU A 90 4.97 -0.43 3.12
N ILE A 91 3.80 0.13 2.79
CA ILE A 91 2.93 -0.38 1.73
C ILE A 91 3.68 -0.37 0.39
N GLN A 92 4.41 0.70 0.07
CA GLN A 92 5.19 0.80 -1.16
C GLN A 92 6.28 -0.27 -1.27
N VAL A 93 7.00 -0.54 -0.17
CA VAL A 93 8.01 -1.60 -0.13
C VAL A 93 7.37 -2.97 -0.36
N LEU A 94 6.25 -3.28 0.30
CA LEU A 94 5.53 -4.55 0.09
C LEU A 94 5.06 -4.71 -1.35
N VAL A 95 4.52 -3.65 -1.95
CA VAL A 95 4.10 -3.65 -3.36
C VAL A 95 5.28 -3.93 -4.30
N ALA A 96 6.44 -3.33 -4.05
CA ALA A 96 7.64 -3.55 -4.85
C ALA A 96 8.22 -4.97 -4.66
N LEU A 97 8.05 -5.58 -3.49
CA LEU A 97 8.49 -6.96 -3.23
C LEU A 97 7.66 -8.01 -3.96
N CYS A 98 6.36 -7.77 -4.21
CA CYS A 98 5.48 -8.77 -4.81
C CYS A 98 5.97 -9.29 -6.19
N PRO A 99 6.39 -8.45 -7.15
CA PRO A 99 6.95 -8.92 -8.41
C PRO A 99 8.27 -9.68 -8.24
N LEU A 100 9.10 -9.26 -7.26
CA LEU A 100 10.38 -9.94 -6.98
C LEU A 100 10.16 -11.34 -6.41
N LEU A 101 9.16 -11.50 -5.53
CA LEU A 101 8.74 -12.81 -5.06
C LEU A 101 8.19 -13.68 -6.21
N GLY A 102 7.45 -13.07 -7.14
CA GLY A 102 7.00 -13.76 -8.35
C GLY A 102 8.17 -14.23 -9.20
N LEU A 103 9.18 -13.39 -9.41
CA LEU A 103 10.40 -13.76 -10.13
C LEU A 103 11.17 -14.89 -9.43
N LEU A 104 11.29 -14.81 -8.09
CA LEU A 104 11.88 -15.89 -7.30
C LEU A 104 11.15 -17.22 -7.54
N GLY A 105 9.83 -17.18 -7.64
CA GLY A 105 9.01 -18.37 -7.94
C GLY A 105 9.34 -18.99 -9.30
N THR A 106 9.59 -18.18 -10.34
CA THR A 106 10.00 -18.73 -11.65
C THR A 106 11.37 -19.37 -11.59
N VAL A 107 12.33 -18.77 -10.88
CA VAL A 107 13.67 -19.34 -10.73
C VAL A 107 13.62 -20.69 -10.03
N LEU A 108 12.91 -20.76 -8.89
CA LEU A 108 12.76 -22.03 -8.15
C LEU A 108 11.99 -23.09 -8.95
N GLY A 109 10.95 -22.67 -9.70
CA GLY A 109 10.21 -23.55 -10.58
C GLY A 109 11.08 -24.14 -11.71
N MET A 110 11.95 -23.33 -12.30
CA MET A 110 12.87 -23.77 -13.33
C MET A 110 13.97 -24.70 -12.80
N ILE A 111 14.48 -24.46 -11.59
CA ILE A 111 15.42 -25.38 -10.94
C ILE A 111 14.78 -26.77 -10.81
N GLY A 112 13.51 -26.84 -10.33
CA GLY A 112 12.80 -28.12 -10.24
C GLY A 112 12.60 -28.81 -11.61
N VAL A 113 12.42 -28.05 -12.69
CA VAL A 113 12.36 -28.63 -14.04
C VAL A 113 13.69 -29.27 -14.43
N PHE A 114 14.81 -28.59 -14.18
CA PHE A 114 16.14 -29.12 -14.49
C PHE A 114 16.50 -30.35 -13.62
N GLU A 115 16.06 -30.40 -12.37
CA GLU A 115 16.23 -31.59 -11.52
C GLU A 115 15.51 -32.82 -12.11
N VAL A 116 14.26 -32.64 -12.58
CA VAL A 116 13.51 -33.73 -13.23
C VAL A 116 14.22 -34.20 -14.51
N ILE A 117 14.72 -33.29 -15.33
CA ILE A 117 15.44 -33.63 -16.55
C ILE A 117 16.73 -34.42 -16.25
N ALA A 118 17.46 -34.00 -15.21
CA ALA A 118 18.71 -34.66 -14.82
C ALA A 118 18.49 -36.11 -14.34
N VAL A 119 17.35 -36.39 -13.73
CA VAL A 119 17.02 -37.74 -13.22
C VAL A 119 16.34 -38.63 -14.28
N SER A 120 15.42 -38.06 -15.08
CA SER A 120 14.55 -38.83 -15.98
C SER A 120 15.07 -38.88 -17.45
N GLY A 121 16.11 -38.07 -17.77
CA GLY A 121 16.57 -37.93 -19.16
C GLY A 121 15.66 -36.96 -19.96
N ASN A 122 16.07 -36.70 -21.21
CA ASN A 122 15.42 -35.70 -22.08
C ASN A 122 14.14 -36.19 -22.79
N ASP A 123 13.64 -37.37 -22.51
CA ASP A 123 12.61 -38.02 -23.35
C ASP A 123 11.16 -37.58 -23.03
N ASP A 124 10.90 -36.83 -21.92
CA ASP A 124 9.55 -36.36 -21.58
C ASP A 124 9.35 -34.85 -21.78
N ALA A 125 9.17 -34.47 -23.04
CA ALA A 125 8.87 -33.08 -23.44
C ALA A 125 7.58 -32.56 -22.78
N GLN A 126 6.62 -33.41 -22.45
CA GLN A 126 5.37 -33.03 -21.82
C GLN A 126 5.56 -32.70 -20.32
N ALA A 127 6.40 -33.41 -19.60
CA ALA A 127 6.77 -33.11 -18.23
C ALA A 127 7.51 -31.76 -18.16
N MET A 128 8.43 -31.50 -19.09
CA MET A 128 9.13 -30.23 -19.22
C MET A 128 8.16 -29.05 -19.44
N ALA A 129 7.23 -29.18 -20.39
CA ALA A 129 6.25 -28.16 -20.69
C ALA A 129 5.37 -27.83 -19.47
N ARG A 130 4.93 -28.85 -18.72
CA ARG A 130 4.18 -28.67 -17.48
C ARG A 130 4.98 -27.97 -16.39
N GLY A 131 6.26 -28.28 -16.25
CA GLY A 131 7.14 -27.65 -15.28
C GLY A 131 7.34 -26.16 -15.55
N VAL A 132 7.61 -25.81 -16.82
CA VAL A 132 7.72 -24.41 -17.27
C VAL A 132 6.41 -23.64 -17.02
N TYR A 133 5.27 -24.22 -17.36
CA TYR A 133 3.96 -23.64 -17.10
C TYR A 133 3.78 -23.34 -15.60
N ARG A 134 4.04 -24.31 -14.72
CA ARG A 134 3.95 -24.12 -13.28
C ARG A 134 4.86 -23.01 -12.74
N ALA A 135 6.08 -22.90 -13.30
CA ALA A 135 7.03 -21.87 -12.90
C ALA A 135 6.53 -20.44 -13.20
N THR A 136 5.66 -20.24 -14.20
CA THR A 136 5.15 -18.90 -14.55
C THR A 136 4.02 -18.40 -13.62
N ILE A 137 3.31 -19.29 -12.93
CA ILE A 137 2.15 -18.95 -12.08
C ILE A 137 2.50 -17.94 -10.98
N PRO A 138 3.58 -18.09 -10.20
CA PRO A 138 3.94 -17.13 -9.15
C PRO A 138 4.20 -15.72 -9.69
N THR A 139 4.79 -15.60 -10.88
CA THR A 139 5.06 -14.29 -11.49
C THR A 139 3.76 -13.58 -11.84
N MET A 140 2.79 -14.27 -12.43
CA MET A 140 1.47 -13.69 -12.72
C MET A 140 0.78 -13.23 -11.44
N ALA A 141 0.78 -14.06 -10.39
CA ALA A 141 0.21 -13.71 -9.09
C ALA A 141 0.89 -12.48 -8.49
N GLY A 142 2.22 -12.42 -8.45
CA GLY A 142 2.99 -11.31 -7.93
C GLY A 142 2.72 -9.98 -8.66
N LEU A 143 2.61 -10.02 -9.99
CA LEU A 143 2.27 -8.84 -10.79
C LEU A 143 0.86 -8.34 -10.55
N VAL A 144 -0.14 -9.21 -10.44
CA VAL A 144 -1.54 -8.81 -10.15
C VAL A 144 -1.63 -8.13 -8.79
N VAL A 145 -0.98 -8.70 -7.77
CA VAL A 145 -0.93 -8.11 -6.42
C VAL A 145 -0.24 -6.74 -6.46
N ALA A 146 0.88 -6.62 -7.17
CA ALA A 146 1.61 -5.36 -7.28
C ALA A 146 0.79 -4.27 -7.97
N LEU A 147 0.12 -4.57 -9.10
CA LEU A 147 -0.70 -3.60 -9.82
C LEU A 147 -1.84 -3.05 -8.96
N THR A 148 -2.54 -3.93 -8.25
CA THR A 148 -3.61 -3.51 -7.32
C THR A 148 -3.03 -2.68 -6.17
N GLY A 149 -1.89 -3.08 -5.61
CA GLY A 149 -1.18 -2.37 -4.54
C GLY A 149 -0.73 -0.97 -4.96
N ILE A 150 -0.15 -0.80 -6.16
CA ILE A 150 0.25 0.50 -6.71
C ILE A 150 -0.95 1.43 -6.80
N TYR A 151 -2.06 0.97 -7.36
CA TYR A 151 -3.27 1.78 -7.50
C TYR A 151 -3.75 2.34 -6.15
N PHE A 152 -3.89 1.47 -5.13
CA PHE A 152 -4.34 1.90 -3.81
C PHE A 152 -3.33 2.80 -3.11
N THR A 153 -2.04 2.53 -3.25
CA THR A 153 -0.97 3.35 -2.66
C THR A 153 -1.01 4.78 -3.18
N VAL A 154 -1.09 4.95 -4.51
CA VAL A 154 -1.19 6.28 -5.14
C VAL A 154 -2.47 7.00 -4.70
N ARG A 155 -3.58 6.30 -4.62
CA ARG A 155 -4.86 6.87 -4.17
C ARG A 155 -4.80 7.32 -2.70
N LEU A 156 -4.22 6.52 -1.82
CA LEU A 156 -4.06 6.86 -0.40
C LEU A 156 -3.13 8.06 -0.21
N ARG A 157 -2.02 8.12 -0.95
CA ARG A 157 -1.09 9.24 -0.93
C ARG A 157 -1.78 10.54 -1.33
N ARG A 158 -2.49 10.55 -2.46
CA ARG A 158 -3.28 11.73 -2.90
C ARG A 158 -4.34 12.15 -1.87
N LEU A 159 -4.94 11.20 -1.17
CA LEU A 159 -5.90 11.50 -0.09
C LEU A 159 -5.20 12.14 1.11
N ALA A 160 -4.01 11.68 1.50
CA ALA A 160 -3.20 12.26 2.56
C ALA A 160 -2.85 13.72 2.21
N ASP A 161 -2.27 13.95 1.02
CA ASP A 161 -1.88 15.28 0.53
C ASP A 161 -3.06 16.27 0.56
N ARG A 162 -4.23 15.84 0.05
CA ARG A 162 -5.45 16.68 0.06
C ARG A 162 -5.91 17.03 1.48
N LYS A 163 -5.79 16.09 2.42
CA LYS A 163 -6.19 16.32 3.81
C LYS A 163 -5.23 17.27 4.52
N THR A 164 -3.93 17.14 4.31
CA THR A 164 -2.91 18.07 4.80
C THR A 164 -3.12 19.47 4.23
N SER A 165 -3.37 19.59 2.93
CA SER A 165 -3.62 20.88 2.28
C SER A 165 -4.89 21.56 2.80
N ARG A 166 -5.96 20.80 3.02
CA ARG A 166 -7.21 21.33 3.62
C ARG A 166 -6.99 21.82 5.03
N LEU A 167 -6.26 21.06 5.88
CA LEU A 167 -5.94 21.50 7.22
C LEU A 167 -5.11 22.78 7.20
N ARG A 168 -4.10 22.85 6.33
CA ARG A 168 -3.26 24.07 6.14
C ARG A 168 -4.10 25.27 5.80
N GLY A 169 -5.13 25.13 4.94
CA GLY A 169 -6.06 26.21 4.59
C GLY A 169 -7.04 26.56 5.71
N SER A 170 -7.43 25.61 6.57
CA SER A 170 -8.34 25.89 7.69
C SER A 170 -7.65 26.53 8.90
N LEU A 171 -6.33 26.42 9.02
CA LEU A 171 -5.51 27.11 10.02
C LEU A 171 -5.07 28.47 9.44
N THR A 172 -6.02 29.40 9.27
CA THR A 172 -5.72 30.73 8.73
C THR A 172 -4.88 31.51 9.72
N LEU A 173 -3.77 32.10 9.20
CA LEU A 173 -3.12 33.22 9.85
C LEU A 173 -3.94 34.44 9.41
N TYR A 174 -4.42 35.23 10.34
CA TYR A 174 -4.95 36.54 10.00
C TYR A 174 -3.76 37.37 9.51
N GLU A 175 -3.65 37.61 8.23
CA GLU A 175 -2.80 38.69 7.71
C GLU A 175 -3.58 39.99 7.93
N PRO A 176 -3.06 40.96 8.72
CA PRO A 176 -3.64 42.28 8.72
C PRO A 176 -3.58 42.79 7.28
N GLY A 177 -4.74 43.12 6.71
CA GLY A 177 -4.84 43.70 5.40
C GLY A 177 -3.97 44.97 5.32
N PRO A 178 -3.62 45.44 4.13
CA PRO A 178 -2.74 46.61 3.90
C PRO A 178 -3.28 47.94 4.46
N GLU A 179 -4.40 47.93 5.18
CA GLU A 179 -5.00 49.14 5.79
C GLU A 179 -4.29 49.64 7.05
N GLY A 180 -3.24 48.97 7.54
CA GLY A 180 -2.46 49.39 8.71
C GLY A 180 -1.31 50.37 8.41
N LEU A 181 -1.12 50.79 7.18
CA LEU A 181 -0.12 51.78 6.77
C LEU A 181 -0.80 53.08 6.36
N GLN A 182 -1.51 53.72 7.27
CA GLN A 182 -1.80 55.14 7.17
C GLN A 182 -0.95 55.89 8.17
N PRO A 183 -0.31 56.99 7.75
CA PRO A 183 0.70 57.75 8.47
C PRO A 183 0.19 58.42 9.73
#